data_2f6b8b566f0b5daea0e084874cc868bb
#
_entry.id   2f6b8b566f0b5daea0e084874cc868bb
#
_cell.length_a   1.000
_cell.length_b   1.000
_cell.length_c   1.000
_cell.angle_alpha   90.00
_cell.angle_beta   90.00
_cell.angle_gamma   90.00
#
_symmetry.space_group_name_H-M   'P 1'
#
loop_
_entity.id
_entity.type
_entity.pdbx_description
1 polymer ?
#
loop_
_entity_poly.entity_id
_entity_poly.type
_entity_poly.pdbx_seq_one_letter_code
_entity_poly.pdbx_strand_id
1 'polypeptide(L)'
;MTNQAAEVAKRRTFAIISHPDAGKTTITEKLLLMGKAIAVAGTVKSRKSDRHATSDWMEMEKQRGISITTSVMQFPYREHMINLLDTPGHEDFSEDTYRTLTAVDSALMVLDGGKGVEPRTIALMDVCRLRDTPIVSFINKLDRDIRDPIELLDEIEAVLKIKAAPITWPIGCYRDFKGVYHLAGDYIIVYTPGHGHERTEVKIIQKLDSDEARAHLGDEYERFLEQLELVQGACHEFDQDEFINGQLTPVFFGTALGNFGVDHVLDAVVDWAPRPLARVAHERTVEPVEEKFSGFVFKIQANMDPKHRDRIAFMRICSGKYEKGMKMRHVRTGKDVRIGDALTFFSSEREQLEEAYAGDIIGLHNHGTIQIGDTFSEGENLGFTGIPHFAPELFRRVRLKDPLKSKQLRQGLQQLAEEGATQVFFPLRSNDIILGAVGVLQFDVVASRLKEEYKVECAYEPITVWSARWISCDDKKKFEEFENKAVENLAVDGGGHLTYLAPTRVNLALMEERWPDVKFRATREHH
;
A
#
# COMPACT_ATOMS: atom_id res chain seq x y z
N MET A 1 30.40 0.43 -12.95
CA MET A 1 29.45 0.45 -11.81
C MET A 1 29.99 -0.50 -10.74
N THR A 2 29.94 -0.12 -9.47
CA THR A 2 30.22 -1.05 -8.37
C THR A 2 29.19 -2.19 -8.40
N ASN A 3 29.52 -3.36 -7.87
CA ASN A 3 28.58 -4.49 -7.83
C ASN A 3 27.25 -4.10 -7.14
N GLN A 4 27.33 -3.27 -6.08
CA GLN A 4 26.16 -2.74 -5.37
C GLN A 4 25.26 -1.88 -6.27
N ALA A 5 25.82 -0.95 -7.04
CA ALA A 5 25.02 -0.10 -7.93
C ALA A 5 24.30 -0.91 -9.03
N ALA A 6 24.93 -2.00 -9.51
CA ALA A 6 24.31 -2.93 -10.44
C ALA A 6 23.15 -3.68 -9.80
N GLU A 7 23.31 -4.14 -8.57
CA GLU A 7 22.25 -4.82 -7.81
C GLU A 7 21.08 -3.88 -7.48
N VAL A 8 21.35 -2.65 -7.04
CA VAL A 8 20.30 -1.62 -6.82
C VAL A 8 19.50 -1.36 -8.10
N ALA A 9 20.18 -1.27 -9.25
CA ALA A 9 19.52 -1.02 -10.53
C ALA A 9 18.51 -2.11 -10.96
N LYS A 10 18.67 -3.33 -10.46
CA LYS A 10 17.75 -4.45 -10.73
C LYS A 10 16.50 -4.44 -9.85
N ARG A 11 16.39 -3.60 -8.82
CA ARG A 11 15.23 -3.58 -7.92
C ARG A 11 14.10 -2.75 -8.49
N ARG A 12 12.88 -3.29 -8.37
CA ARG A 12 11.63 -2.58 -8.63
C ARG A 12 10.71 -2.79 -7.45
N THR A 13 10.28 -1.71 -6.84
CA THR A 13 9.44 -1.76 -5.63
C THR A 13 8.20 -0.94 -5.88
N PHE A 14 7.05 -1.60 -5.95
CA PHE A 14 5.80 -0.95 -6.24
C PHE A 14 4.64 -1.46 -5.38
N ALA A 15 3.65 -0.61 -5.19
CA ALA A 15 2.40 -0.97 -4.53
C ALA A 15 1.28 -1.15 -5.54
N ILE A 16 0.37 -2.08 -5.29
CA ILE A 16 -0.89 -2.15 -6.03
C ILE A 16 -1.95 -1.41 -5.21
N ILE A 17 -2.57 -0.43 -5.86
CA ILE A 17 -3.62 0.42 -5.28
C ILE A 17 -4.89 0.35 -6.13
N SER A 18 -6.04 0.39 -5.48
CA SER A 18 -7.33 0.37 -6.17
C SER A 18 -8.49 0.72 -5.25
N HIS A 19 -9.63 1.04 -5.85
CA HIS A 19 -10.92 0.94 -5.17
C HIS A 19 -11.24 -0.53 -4.83
N PRO A 20 -12.00 -0.83 -3.74
CA PRO A 20 -12.50 -2.17 -3.46
C PRO A 20 -13.19 -2.80 -4.67
N ASP A 21 -13.01 -4.10 -4.87
CA ASP A 21 -13.59 -4.88 -5.98
C ASP A 21 -13.08 -4.54 -7.40
N ALA A 22 -12.13 -3.63 -7.60
CA ALA A 22 -11.53 -3.37 -8.91
C ALA A 22 -10.72 -4.56 -9.47
N GLY A 23 -10.41 -5.56 -8.65
CA GLY A 23 -9.70 -6.77 -9.03
C GLY A 23 -8.24 -6.83 -8.60
N LYS A 24 -7.85 -6.00 -7.62
CA LYS A 24 -6.49 -5.89 -7.09
C LYS A 24 -5.90 -7.25 -6.70
N THR A 25 -6.55 -7.98 -5.79
CA THR A 25 -6.08 -9.29 -5.32
C THR A 25 -5.92 -10.31 -6.47
N THR A 26 -6.81 -10.25 -7.46
CA THR A 26 -6.70 -11.11 -8.64
C THR A 26 -5.46 -10.78 -9.46
N ILE A 27 -5.14 -9.48 -9.65
CA ILE A 27 -3.92 -9.05 -10.34
C ILE A 27 -2.69 -9.48 -9.54
N THR A 28 -2.66 -9.26 -8.23
CA THR A 28 -1.58 -9.70 -7.35
C THR A 28 -1.26 -11.19 -7.55
N GLU A 29 -2.28 -12.06 -7.49
CA GLU A 29 -2.11 -13.51 -7.72
C GLU A 29 -1.56 -13.83 -9.12
N LYS A 30 -1.97 -13.07 -10.14
CA LYS A 30 -1.46 -13.27 -11.51
C LYS A 30 0.00 -12.83 -11.65
N LEU A 31 0.39 -11.71 -11.05
CA LEU A 31 1.78 -11.24 -11.03
C LEU A 31 2.69 -12.26 -10.32
N LEU A 32 2.25 -12.81 -9.19
CA LEU A 32 2.98 -13.86 -8.48
C LEU A 32 3.12 -15.15 -9.30
N LEU A 33 2.07 -15.52 -10.04
CA LEU A 33 2.11 -16.66 -10.94
C LEU A 33 3.13 -16.46 -12.07
N MET A 34 3.20 -15.26 -12.65
CA MET A 34 4.17 -14.90 -13.70
C MET A 34 5.60 -14.93 -13.17
N GLY A 35 5.82 -14.42 -11.96
CA GLY A 35 7.10 -14.50 -11.25
C GLY A 35 7.47 -15.92 -10.79
N LYS A 36 6.60 -16.94 -11.05
CA LYS A 36 6.74 -18.30 -10.55
C LYS A 36 6.83 -18.40 -9.02
N ALA A 37 6.36 -17.36 -8.32
CA ALA A 37 6.31 -17.32 -6.88
C ALA A 37 5.21 -18.25 -6.31
N ILE A 38 4.16 -18.52 -7.10
CA ILE A 38 3.11 -19.48 -6.78
C ILE A 38 2.88 -20.44 -7.96
N ALA A 39 2.45 -21.65 -7.67
CA ALA A 39 2.20 -22.65 -8.71
C ALA A 39 0.83 -22.48 -9.40
N VAL A 40 -0.16 -21.96 -8.66
CA VAL A 40 -1.54 -21.75 -9.13
C VAL A 40 -2.14 -20.52 -8.44
N ALA A 41 -2.72 -19.61 -9.21
CA ALA A 41 -3.40 -18.45 -8.66
C ALA A 41 -4.67 -18.85 -7.88
N GLY A 42 -4.89 -18.21 -6.73
CA GLY A 42 -6.13 -18.30 -5.98
C GLY A 42 -7.24 -17.45 -6.61
N THR A 43 -8.49 -17.69 -6.22
CA THR A 43 -9.63 -16.89 -6.67
C THR A 43 -10.42 -16.32 -5.49
N VAL A 44 -10.75 -15.03 -5.55
CA VAL A 44 -11.45 -14.30 -4.46
C VAL A 44 -12.95 -14.64 -4.39
N LYS A 45 -13.57 -15.13 -5.46
CA LYS A 45 -15.06 -15.22 -5.59
C LYS A 45 -15.64 -16.62 -5.77
N SER A 46 -14.95 -17.68 -5.42
CA SER A 46 -15.59 -18.98 -5.47
C SER A 46 -16.08 -19.41 -4.08
N ARG A 47 -17.36 -19.27 -3.82
CA ARG A 47 -18.04 -19.88 -2.65
C ARG A 47 -17.87 -21.41 -2.55
N LYS A 48 -17.15 -22.03 -3.49
CA LYS A 48 -16.95 -23.47 -3.61
C LYS A 48 -15.47 -23.90 -3.74
N SER A 49 -14.49 -22.98 -3.71
CA SER A 49 -13.08 -23.37 -3.72
C SER A 49 -12.46 -23.15 -2.34
N ASP A 50 -11.84 -24.17 -1.80
CA ASP A 50 -11.07 -24.10 -0.53
C ASP A 50 -9.73 -23.32 -0.67
N ARG A 51 -9.50 -22.64 -1.81
CA ARG A 51 -8.29 -21.88 -2.09
C ARG A 51 -8.56 -20.39 -2.01
N HIS A 52 -8.01 -19.76 -0.98
CA HIS A 52 -7.99 -18.32 -0.79
C HIS A 52 -6.79 -17.69 -1.50
N ALA A 53 -6.82 -16.38 -1.72
CA ALA A 53 -5.70 -15.63 -2.28
C ALA A 53 -4.49 -15.71 -1.34
N THR A 54 -3.29 -15.79 -1.92
CA THR A 54 -2.03 -15.86 -1.15
C THR A 54 -1.78 -14.60 -0.33
N SER A 55 -2.28 -13.44 -0.80
CA SER A 55 -2.20 -12.17 -0.10
C SER A 55 -3.12 -12.08 1.14
N ASP A 56 -4.22 -12.85 1.17
CA ASP A 56 -5.21 -12.81 2.24
C ASP A 56 -4.93 -13.92 3.28
N TRP A 57 -4.21 -13.60 4.33
CA TRP A 57 -3.78 -14.57 5.34
C TRP A 57 -4.65 -14.58 6.61
N MET A 58 -5.32 -13.46 6.94
CA MET A 58 -6.22 -13.38 8.09
C MET A 58 -7.53 -14.11 7.83
N GLU A 59 -8.06 -14.80 8.85
CA GLU A 59 -9.34 -15.49 8.74
C GLU A 59 -10.49 -14.53 8.39
N MET A 60 -10.45 -13.30 8.90
CA MET A 60 -11.44 -12.28 8.59
C MET A 60 -11.35 -11.77 7.14
N GLU A 61 -10.15 -11.68 6.57
CA GLU A 61 -9.94 -11.38 5.15
C GLU A 61 -10.61 -12.44 4.28
N LYS A 62 -10.37 -13.71 4.59
CA LYS A 62 -10.94 -14.86 3.89
C LYS A 62 -12.46 -14.92 3.98
N GLN A 63 -13.02 -14.67 5.17
CA GLN A 63 -14.48 -14.69 5.39
C GLN A 63 -15.20 -13.54 4.70
N ARG A 64 -14.61 -12.34 4.70
CA ARG A 64 -15.22 -11.14 4.11
C ARG A 64 -14.82 -10.90 2.64
N GLY A 65 -13.74 -11.53 2.17
CA GLY A 65 -13.21 -11.35 0.82
C GLY A 65 -12.62 -9.96 0.58
N ILE A 66 -12.07 -9.32 1.62
CA ILE A 66 -11.43 -8.01 1.57
C ILE A 66 -10.04 -8.09 2.21
N SER A 67 -9.05 -7.47 1.60
CA SER A 67 -7.72 -7.32 2.21
C SER A 67 -7.76 -6.24 3.28
N ILE A 68 -7.27 -6.56 4.48
CA ILE A 68 -7.26 -5.69 5.66
C ILE A 68 -5.89 -5.09 5.87
N THR A 69 -4.83 -5.85 5.59
CA THR A 69 -3.45 -5.45 5.78
C THR A 69 -2.65 -5.53 4.49
N THR A 70 -1.62 -4.69 4.35
CA THR A 70 -0.67 -4.80 3.24
C THR A 70 0.11 -6.10 3.34
N SER A 71 0.15 -6.85 2.25
CA SER A 71 1.03 -8.01 2.09
C SER A 71 2.27 -7.62 1.31
N VAL A 72 3.45 -8.04 1.78
CA VAL A 72 4.74 -7.82 1.12
C VAL A 72 5.18 -9.13 0.47
N MET A 73 5.50 -9.07 -0.81
CA MET A 73 5.92 -10.24 -1.59
C MET A 73 7.12 -9.88 -2.44
N GLN A 74 8.08 -10.80 -2.53
CA GLN A 74 9.28 -10.62 -3.32
C GLN A 74 9.43 -11.78 -4.29
N PHE A 75 9.79 -11.50 -5.55
CA PHE A 75 10.02 -12.53 -6.54
C PHE A 75 10.93 -12.04 -7.68
N PRO A 76 11.71 -12.93 -8.31
CA PRO A 76 12.48 -12.59 -9.49
C PRO A 76 11.56 -12.54 -10.72
N TYR A 77 11.77 -11.55 -11.59
CA TYR A 77 11.15 -11.48 -12.91
C TYR A 77 12.12 -10.90 -13.93
N ARG A 78 12.35 -11.62 -15.03
CA ARG A 78 13.44 -11.33 -15.97
C ARG A 78 14.78 -11.24 -15.19
N GLU A 79 15.53 -10.17 -15.34
CA GLU A 79 16.78 -9.95 -14.58
C GLU A 79 16.59 -9.05 -13.34
N HIS A 80 15.35 -8.83 -12.92
CA HIS A 80 15.00 -7.91 -11.84
C HIS A 80 14.47 -8.65 -10.61
N MET A 81 14.66 -8.04 -9.46
CA MET A 81 14.03 -8.42 -8.21
C MET A 81 12.83 -7.49 -7.96
N ILE A 82 11.66 -8.06 -7.91
CA ILE A 82 10.40 -7.36 -7.70
C ILE A 82 10.01 -7.40 -6.24
N ASN A 83 9.75 -6.24 -5.66
CA ASN A 83 9.14 -6.10 -4.35
C ASN A 83 7.72 -5.56 -4.56
N LEU A 84 6.74 -6.42 -4.38
CA LEU A 84 5.32 -6.14 -4.57
C LEU A 84 4.64 -5.96 -3.23
N LEU A 85 3.95 -4.82 -3.05
CA LEU A 85 3.17 -4.51 -1.86
C LEU A 85 1.69 -4.46 -2.24
N ASP A 86 0.93 -5.47 -1.84
CA ASP A 86 -0.52 -5.53 -2.05
C ASP A 86 -1.24 -4.80 -0.92
N THR A 87 -1.76 -3.60 -1.19
CA THR A 87 -2.36 -2.73 -0.18
C THR A 87 -3.83 -3.05 0.08
N PRO A 88 -4.40 -2.70 1.26
CA PRO A 88 -5.84 -2.78 1.46
C PRO A 88 -6.62 -1.90 0.48
N GLY A 89 -7.69 -2.44 -0.12
CA GLY A 89 -8.58 -1.65 -0.99
C GLY A 89 -9.57 -0.78 -0.21
N HIS A 90 -10.00 -1.23 0.98
CA HIS A 90 -11.05 -0.57 1.75
C HIS A 90 -10.54 0.71 2.44
N GLU A 91 -11.37 1.76 2.46
CA GLU A 91 -11.00 3.07 3.03
C GLU A 91 -10.72 3.03 4.53
N ASP A 92 -11.36 2.14 5.27
CA ASP A 92 -11.13 1.96 6.70
C ASP A 92 -9.67 1.60 7.05
N PHE A 93 -8.92 1.08 6.07
CA PHE A 93 -7.51 0.69 6.21
C PHE A 93 -6.56 1.60 5.45
N SER A 94 -6.99 2.84 5.16
CA SER A 94 -6.22 3.81 4.37
C SER A 94 -4.87 4.17 4.97
N GLU A 95 -4.76 4.23 6.28
CA GLU A 95 -3.50 4.57 6.96
C GLU A 95 -2.39 3.55 6.66
N ASP A 96 -2.71 2.25 6.60
CA ASP A 96 -1.75 1.21 6.20
C ASP A 96 -1.31 1.40 4.73
N THR A 97 -2.26 1.73 3.85
CA THR A 97 -1.96 2.04 2.45
C THR A 97 -1.04 3.26 2.32
N TYR A 98 -1.30 4.32 3.06
CA TYR A 98 -0.50 5.55 3.01
C TYR A 98 0.93 5.32 3.50
N ARG A 99 1.09 4.57 4.61
CA ARG A 99 2.42 4.17 5.09
C ARG A 99 3.14 3.29 4.07
N THR A 100 2.44 2.36 3.44
CA THR A 100 3.00 1.48 2.42
C THR A 100 3.50 2.27 1.20
N LEU A 101 2.74 3.29 0.75
CA LEU A 101 3.15 4.16 -0.34
C LEU A 101 4.43 4.95 -0.04
N THR A 102 4.80 5.12 1.23
CA THR A 102 6.10 5.72 1.58
C THR A 102 7.29 4.81 1.30
N ALA A 103 7.08 3.51 1.24
CA ALA A 103 8.12 2.51 1.06
C ALA A 103 8.36 2.09 -0.39
N VAL A 104 7.53 2.55 -1.34
CA VAL A 104 7.62 2.17 -2.75
C VAL A 104 8.19 3.29 -3.63
N ASP A 105 8.59 2.94 -4.85
CA ASP A 105 9.14 3.86 -5.84
C ASP A 105 8.16 4.13 -7.00
N SER A 106 7.12 3.30 -7.13
CA SER A 106 6.03 3.46 -8.10
C SER A 106 4.75 2.77 -7.60
N ALA A 107 3.65 2.97 -8.30
CA ALA A 107 2.38 2.32 -8.00
C ALA A 107 1.72 1.76 -9.26
N LEU A 108 1.00 0.65 -9.11
CA LEU A 108 0.07 0.11 -10.08
C LEU A 108 -1.35 0.43 -9.63
N MET A 109 -2.02 1.31 -10.35
CA MET A 109 -3.40 1.69 -10.10
C MET A 109 -4.34 0.82 -10.92
N VAL A 110 -5.24 0.10 -10.25
CA VAL A 110 -6.22 -0.77 -10.89
C VAL A 110 -7.58 -0.10 -10.88
N LEU A 111 -8.16 0.06 -12.07
CA LEU A 111 -9.47 0.66 -12.31
C LEU A 111 -10.45 -0.39 -12.83
N ASP A 112 -11.72 -0.30 -12.42
CA ASP A 112 -12.80 -1.12 -12.97
C ASP A 112 -13.31 -0.47 -14.25
N GLY A 113 -13.16 -1.13 -15.40
CA GLY A 113 -13.58 -0.59 -16.71
C GLY A 113 -15.08 -0.29 -16.82
N GLY A 114 -15.90 -0.96 -16.02
CA GLY A 114 -17.35 -0.67 -15.98
C GLY A 114 -17.71 0.52 -15.08
N LYS A 115 -16.87 0.85 -14.09
CA LYS A 115 -17.14 1.90 -13.10
C LYS A 115 -16.34 3.18 -13.33
N GLY A 116 -15.12 3.08 -13.87
CA GLY A 116 -14.19 4.21 -14.06
C GLY A 116 -13.50 4.64 -12.77
N VAL A 117 -13.34 5.95 -12.60
CA VAL A 117 -12.67 6.54 -11.42
C VAL A 117 -13.63 6.61 -10.24
N GLU A 118 -13.32 5.89 -9.19
CA GLU A 118 -14.11 5.81 -7.97
C GLU A 118 -13.50 6.67 -6.83
N PRO A 119 -14.27 7.08 -5.79
CA PRO A 119 -13.78 8.02 -4.76
C PRO A 119 -12.48 7.58 -4.08
N ARG A 120 -12.32 6.28 -3.83
CA ARG A 120 -11.09 5.75 -3.23
C ARG A 120 -9.87 5.95 -4.13
N THR A 121 -10.03 5.84 -5.45
CA THR A 121 -8.97 6.08 -6.43
C THR A 121 -8.46 7.52 -6.35
N ILE A 122 -9.38 8.49 -6.18
CA ILE A 122 -9.03 9.92 -6.02
C ILE A 122 -8.17 10.13 -4.77
N ALA A 123 -8.60 9.59 -3.63
CA ALA A 123 -7.87 9.71 -2.38
C ALA A 123 -6.46 9.09 -2.45
N LEU A 124 -6.31 7.95 -3.13
CA LEU A 124 -5.02 7.30 -3.35
C LEU A 124 -4.12 8.11 -4.29
N MET A 125 -4.70 8.70 -5.34
CA MET A 125 -3.98 9.59 -6.26
C MET A 125 -3.43 10.81 -5.53
N ASP A 126 -4.21 11.42 -4.63
CA ASP A 126 -3.75 12.57 -3.85
C ASP A 126 -2.54 12.23 -2.98
N VAL A 127 -2.48 11.03 -2.41
CA VAL A 127 -1.31 10.56 -1.66
C VAL A 127 -0.11 10.33 -2.57
N CYS A 128 -0.30 9.71 -3.73
CA CYS A 128 0.78 9.51 -4.70
C CYS A 128 1.36 10.85 -5.18
N ARG A 129 0.50 11.84 -5.40
CA ARG A 129 0.89 13.20 -5.83
C ARG A 129 1.77 13.93 -4.81
N LEU A 130 1.58 13.72 -3.52
CA LEU A 130 2.43 14.32 -2.48
C LEU A 130 3.92 13.96 -2.62
N ARG A 131 4.23 12.94 -3.41
CA ARG A 131 5.58 12.39 -3.58
C ARG A 131 5.99 12.24 -5.04
N ASP A 132 5.19 12.76 -5.97
CA ASP A 132 5.37 12.59 -7.41
C ASP A 132 5.58 11.10 -7.77
N THR A 133 4.85 10.20 -7.10
CA THR A 133 4.99 8.74 -7.29
C THR A 133 4.52 8.36 -8.69
N PRO A 134 5.38 7.78 -9.54
CA PRO A 134 5.00 7.29 -10.86
C PRO A 134 3.90 6.22 -10.77
N ILE A 135 2.88 6.34 -11.63
CA ILE A 135 1.71 5.45 -11.61
C ILE A 135 1.54 4.80 -12.97
N VAL A 136 1.48 3.47 -12.98
CA VAL A 136 1.00 2.68 -14.11
C VAL A 136 -0.48 2.39 -13.89
N SER A 137 -1.35 2.66 -14.85
CA SER A 137 -2.78 2.43 -14.76
C SER A 137 -3.20 1.19 -15.53
N PHE A 138 -4.02 0.34 -14.91
CA PHE A 138 -4.58 -0.84 -15.54
C PHE A 138 -6.12 -0.81 -15.47
N ILE A 139 -6.76 -0.68 -16.61
CA ILE A 139 -8.22 -0.75 -16.76
C ILE A 139 -8.59 -2.23 -16.90
N ASN A 140 -9.18 -2.74 -15.83
CA ASN A 140 -9.47 -4.16 -15.63
C ASN A 140 -10.92 -4.49 -16.01
N LYS A 141 -11.20 -5.79 -16.16
CA LYS A 141 -12.52 -6.39 -16.37
C LYS A 141 -13.06 -6.27 -17.80
N LEU A 142 -12.19 -6.34 -18.79
CA LEU A 142 -12.61 -6.46 -20.21
C LEU A 142 -13.40 -7.74 -20.50
N ASP A 143 -13.45 -8.70 -19.57
CA ASP A 143 -14.34 -9.86 -19.61
C ASP A 143 -15.81 -9.53 -19.38
N ARG A 144 -16.14 -8.25 -19.20
CA ARG A 144 -17.49 -7.70 -19.02
C ARG A 144 -17.69 -6.49 -19.92
N ASP A 145 -18.92 -5.99 -19.95
CA ASP A 145 -19.19 -4.70 -20.56
C ASP A 145 -18.47 -3.61 -19.78
N ILE A 146 -17.70 -2.80 -20.50
CA ILE A 146 -16.99 -1.63 -19.97
C ILE A 146 -17.57 -0.36 -20.56
N ARG A 147 -17.28 0.77 -19.95
CA ARG A 147 -17.55 2.09 -20.50
C ARG A 147 -16.67 2.34 -21.71
N ASP A 148 -17.02 3.35 -22.51
CA ASP A 148 -16.19 3.72 -23.65
C ASP A 148 -14.75 4.01 -23.21
N PRO A 149 -13.73 3.39 -23.83
CA PRO A 149 -12.34 3.58 -23.46
C PRO A 149 -11.84 5.03 -23.53
N ILE A 150 -12.33 5.83 -24.48
CA ILE A 150 -11.98 7.26 -24.59
C ILE A 150 -12.55 8.03 -23.39
N GLU A 151 -13.83 7.80 -23.05
CA GLU A 151 -14.44 8.40 -21.86
C GLU A 151 -13.71 8.04 -20.56
N LEU A 152 -13.19 6.81 -20.46
CA LEU A 152 -12.40 6.38 -19.30
C LEU A 152 -11.07 7.14 -19.20
N LEU A 153 -10.39 7.39 -20.33
CA LEU A 153 -9.16 8.19 -20.33
C LEU A 153 -9.45 9.65 -19.99
N ASP A 154 -10.49 10.24 -20.57
CA ASP A 154 -10.93 11.61 -20.26
C ASP A 154 -11.26 11.77 -18.78
N GLU A 155 -11.92 10.76 -18.18
CA GLU A 155 -12.23 10.76 -16.74
C GLU A 155 -10.97 10.67 -15.88
N ILE A 156 -9.99 9.83 -16.25
CA ILE A 156 -8.69 9.76 -15.58
C ILE A 156 -8.03 11.14 -15.59
N GLU A 157 -7.96 11.79 -16.71
CA GLU A 157 -7.35 13.12 -16.84
C GLU A 157 -8.13 14.20 -16.08
N ALA A 158 -9.44 14.24 -16.26
CA ALA A 158 -10.29 15.26 -15.66
C ALA A 158 -10.35 15.15 -14.13
N VAL A 159 -10.45 13.93 -13.59
CA VAL A 159 -10.66 13.67 -12.17
C VAL A 159 -9.34 13.50 -11.44
N LEU A 160 -8.43 12.69 -11.96
CA LEU A 160 -7.14 12.41 -11.32
C LEU A 160 -6.06 13.45 -11.64
N LYS A 161 -6.32 14.38 -12.58
CA LYS A 161 -5.37 15.46 -12.96
C LYS A 161 -3.99 14.92 -13.34
N ILE A 162 -3.95 13.84 -14.10
CA ILE A 162 -2.75 13.22 -14.63
C ILE A 162 -2.98 12.90 -16.10
N LYS A 163 -2.02 13.12 -16.98
CA LYS A 163 -2.12 12.77 -18.40
C LYS A 163 -2.22 11.25 -18.55
N ALA A 164 -3.11 10.79 -19.41
CA ALA A 164 -3.31 9.36 -19.68
C ALA A 164 -2.77 9.01 -21.07
N ALA A 165 -1.74 8.17 -21.12
CA ALA A 165 -1.14 7.68 -22.37
C ALA A 165 -1.52 6.21 -22.58
N PRO A 166 -2.45 5.87 -23.48
CA PRO A 166 -2.80 4.48 -23.76
C PRO A 166 -1.63 3.75 -24.42
N ILE A 167 -1.23 2.64 -23.85
CA ILE A 167 -0.20 1.73 -24.40
C ILE A 167 -0.84 0.60 -25.18
N THR A 168 -1.92 0.05 -24.63
CA THR A 168 -2.74 -0.95 -25.30
C THR A 168 -4.15 -0.42 -25.48
N TRP A 169 -4.81 -0.81 -26.56
CA TRP A 169 -6.17 -0.39 -26.88
C TRP A 169 -7.06 -1.61 -27.11
N PRO A 170 -8.25 -1.70 -26.46
CA PRO A 170 -9.10 -2.87 -26.57
C PRO A 170 -9.78 -2.93 -27.95
N ILE A 171 -9.85 -4.12 -28.51
CA ILE A 171 -10.60 -4.42 -29.72
C ILE A 171 -11.87 -5.17 -29.31
N GLY A 172 -12.96 -4.41 -29.14
CA GLY A 172 -14.19 -4.92 -28.54
C GLY A 172 -14.08 -5.15 -27.02
N CYS A 173 -15.18 -5.61 -26.42
CA CYS A 173 -15.21 -6.00 -25.02
C CYS A 173 -16.22 -7.16 -24.82
N TYR A 174 -16.15 -7.84 -23.67
CA TYR A 174 -17.04 -8.94 -23.29
C TYR A 174 -17.09 -10.02 -24.38
N ARG A 175 -18.26 -10.22 -25.02
CA ARG A 175 -18.47 -11.27 -26.05
C ARG A 175 -17.80 -10.95 -27.38
N ASP A 176 -17.64 -9.66 -27.66
CA ASP A 176 -17.07 -9.18 -28.92
C ASP A 176 -15.56 -8.89 -28.81
N PHE A 177 -14.97 -9.28 -27.68
CA PHE A 177 -13.56 -9.04 -27.41
C PHE A 177 -12.67 -9.89 -28.32
N LYS A 178 -11.85 -9.24 -29.14
CA LYS A 178 -10.94 -9.86 -30.11
C LYS A 178 -9.47 -9.75 -29.75
N GLY A 179 -9.13 -8.96 -28.74
CA GLY A 179 -7.76 -8.76 -28.32
C GLY A 179 -7.48 -7.30 -27.91
N VAL A 180 -6.22 -6.97 -27.71
CA VAL A 180 -5.78 -5.58 -27.57
C VAL A 180 -4.75 -5.27 -28.65
N TYR A 181 -4.77 -4.02 -29.12
CA TYR A 181 -3.77 -3.48 -30.01
C TYR A 181 -2.71 -2.72 -29.21
N HIS A 182 -1.44 -2.99 -29.46
CA HIS A 182 -0.33 -2.25 -28.86
C HIS A 182 0.02 -1.06 -29.76
N LEU A 183 -0.26 0.17 -29.29
CA LEU A 183 -0.19 1.37 -30.13
C LEU A 183 1.21 1.63 -30.70
N ALA A 184 2.22 1.67 -29.87
CA ALA A 184 3.59 1.95 -30.31
C ALA A 184 4.26 0.79 -31.06
N GLY A 185 3.81 -0.44 -30.80
CA GLY A 185 4.40 -1.65 -31.40
C GLY A 185 3.76 -2.09 -32.70
N ASP A 186 2.59 -1.52 -33.06
CA ASP A 186 1.78 -1.89 -34.24
C ASP A 186 1.55 -3.41 -34.36
N TYR A 187 1.00 -4.01 -33.29
CA TYR A 187 0.61 -5.42 -33.30
C TYR A 187 -0.64 -5.67 -32.43
N ILE A 188 -1.38 -6.71 -32.81
CA ILE A 188 -2.53 -7.18 -32.03
C ILE A 188 -2.13 -8.35 -31.16
N ILE A 189 -2.56 -8.32 -29.91
CA ILE A 189 -2.39 -9.41 -28.97
C ILE A 189 -3.73 -10.10 -28.81
N VAL A 190 -3.77 -11.36 -29.26
CA VAL A 190 -4.96 -12.21 -29.20
C VAL A 190 -4.76 -13.23 -28.11
N TYR A 191 -5.75 -13.34 -27.25
CA TYR A 191 -5.74 -14.31 -26.15
C TYR A 191 -6.82 -15.35 -26.37
N THR A 192 -6.41 -16.61 -26.37
CA THR A 192 -7.34 -17.73 -26.40
C THR A 192 -7.50 -18.24 -24.98
N PRO A 193 -8.70 -18.16 -24.39
CA PRO A 193 -8.93 -18.65 -23.03
C PRO A 193 -8.61 -20.15 -22.95
N GLY A 194 -7.72 -20.53 -22.04
CA GLY A 194 -7.48 -21.93 -21.73
C GLY A 194 -8.66 -22.53 -20.95
N HIS A 195 -8.93 -23.82 -21.11
CA HIS A 195 -9.94 -24.53 -20.34
C HIS A 195 -9.43 -24.87 -18.92
N GLY A 196 -10.07 -24.32 -17.89
CA GLY A 196 -9.75 -24.60 -16.49
C GLY A 196 -8.42 -24.01 -16.01
N HIS A 197 -7.40 -24.83 -15.75
CA HIS A 197 -6.07 -24.42 -15.28
C HIS A 197 -5.03 -24.31 -16.42
N GLU A 198 -5.43 -24.49 -17.66
CA GLU A 198 -4.53 -24.35 -18.80
C GLU A 198 -4.11 -22.88 -18.98
N ARG A 199 -2.87 -22.69 -19.47
CA ARG A 199 -2.35 -21.37 -19.76
C ARG A 199 -3.15 -20.76 -20.91
N THR A 200 -3.47 -19.47 -20.78
CA THR A 200 -3.98 -18.67 -21.89
C THR A 200 -2.95 -18.68 -23.02
N GLU A 201 -3.32 -19.10 -24.20
CA GLU A 201 -2.45 -19.01 -25.37
C GLU A 201 -2.46 -17.57 -25.87
N VAL A 202 -1.27 -17.03 -26.10
CA VAL A 202 -1.08 -15.69 -26.64
C VAL A 202 -0.59 -15.80 -28.08
N LYS A 203 -1.34 -15.20 -28.99
CA LYS A 203 -0.95 -15.03 -30.40
C LYS A 203 -0.71 -13.57 -30.69
N ILE A 204 0.42 -13.24 -31.31
CA ILE A 204 0.73 -11.89 -31.77
C ILE A 204 0.54 -11.82 -33.28
N ILE A 205 -0.33 -10.90 -33.72
CA ILE A 205 -0.51 -10.60 -35.12
C ILE A 205 0.25 -9.31 -35.41
N GLN A 206 1.30 -9.41 -36.17
CA GLN A 206 2.19 -8.29 -36.51
C GLN A 206 1.53 -7.40 -37.57
N LYS A 207 1.60 -6.10 -37.36
CA LYS A 207 1.06 -5.04 -38.22
C LYS A 207 -0.46 -5.08 -38.41
N LEU A 208 -1.09 -3.99 -38.08
CA LEU A 208 -2.54 -3.83 -38.20
C LEU A 208 -3.03 -3.94 -39.65
N ASP A 209 -2.23 -3.47 -40.63
CA ASP A 209 -2.57 -3.53 -42.04
C ASP A 209 -2.36 -4.89 -42.72
N SER A 210 -1.92 -5.91 -41.98
CA SER A 210 -1.69 -7.27 -42.49
C SER A 210 -3.01 -7.98 -42.86
N ASP A 211 -2.93 -8.91 -43.82
CA ASP A 211 -4.07 -9.76 -44.19
C ASP A 211 -4.55 -10.60 -43.01
N GLU A 212 -3.64 -11.00 -42.13
CA GLU A 212 -3.97 -11.74 -40.90
C GLU A 212 -4.79 -10.91 -39.93
N ALA A 213 -4.44 -9.63 -39.72
CA ALA A 213 -5.20 -8.69 -38.88
C ALA A 213 -6.60 -8.43 -39.47
N ARG A 214 -6.69 -8.19 -40.77
CA ARG A 214 -7.97 -8.03 -41.46
C ARG A 214 -8.86 -9.26 -41.32
N ALA A 215 -8.31 -10.45 -41.51
CA ALA A 215 -9.04 -11.70 -41.36
C ALA A 215 -9.49 -11.94 -39.90
N HIS A 216 -8.67 -11.56 -38.91
CA HIS A 216 -8.99 -11.71 -37.49
C HIS A 216 -10.09 -10.72 -37.05
N LEU A 217 -10.01 -9.48 -37.46
CA LEU A 217 -10.97 -8.43 -37.09
C LEU A 217 -12.27 -8.54 -37.90
N GLY A 218 -12.21 -8.96 -39.17
CA GLY A 218 -13.37 -9.08 -40.03
C GLY A 218 -14.12 -7.75 -40.16
N ASP A 219 -15.43 -7.76 -39.91
CA ASP A 219 -16.29 -6.58 -40.05
C ASP A 219 -15.96 -5.43 -39.07
N GLU A 220 -15.24 -5.71 -38.00
CA GLU A 220 -14.81 -4.71 -37.03
C GLU A 220 -13.55 -3.94 -37.47
N TYR A 221 -12.87 -4.34 -38.55
CA TYR A 221 -11.60 -3.78 -38.97
C TYR A 221 -11.68 -2.28 -39.27
N GLU A 222 -12.64 -1.86 -40.13
CA GLU A 222 -12.78 -0.44 -40.49
C GLU A 222 -13.20 0.42 -39.31
N ARG A 223 -14.11 -0.06 -38.49
CA ARG A 223 -14.54 0.61 -37.26
C ARG A 223 -13.39 0.79 -36.27
N PHE A 224 -12.51 -0.22 -36.16
CA PHE A 224 -11.34 -0.14 -35.32
C PHE A 224 -10.33 0.87 -35.83
N LEU A 225 -10.14 0.99 -37.16
CA LEU A 225 -9.27 2.02 -37.74
C LEU A 225 -9.77 3.43 -37.40
N GLU A 226 -11.08 3.68 -37.53
CA GLU A 226 -11.68 4.96 -37.16
C GLU A 226 -11.45 5.30 -35.69
N GLN A 227 -11.60 4.32 -34.79
CA GLN A 227 -11.31 4.50 -33.37
C GLN A 227 -9.83 4.81 -33.16
N LEU A 228 -8.94 4.13 -33.86
CA LEU A 228 -7.49 4.31 -33.71
C LEU A 228 -7.04 5.71 -34.15
N GLU A 229 -7.63 6.26 -35.25
CA GLU A 229 -7.38 7.63 -35.67
C GLU A 229 -7.78 8.64 -34.58
N LEU A 230 -8.92 8.43 -33.93
CA LEU A 230 -9.37 9.27 -32.82
C LEU A 230 -8.39 9.18 -31.63
N VAL A 231 -7.98 7.98 -31.26
CA VAL A 231 -7.04 7.77 -30.15
C VAL A 231 -5.70 8.42 -30.43
N GLN A 232 -5.13 8.23 -31.62
CA GLN A 232 -3.86 8.83 -32.01
C GLN A 232 -3.92 10.35 -32.11
N GLY A 233 -5.08 10.92 -32.44
CA GLY A 233 -5.27 12.36 -32.54
C GLY A 233 -5.61 13.06 -31.21
N ALA A 234 -6.20 12.35 -30.25
CA ALA A 234 -6.74 12.93 -29.02
C ALA A 234 -5.96 12.57 -27.75
N CYS A 235 -5.28 11.41 -27.71
CA CYS A 235 -4.59 10.94 -26.53
C CYS A 235 -3.12 11.38 -26.49
N HIS A 236 -2.57 11.39 -25.29
CA HIS A 236 -1.15 11.66 -25.08
C HIS A 236 -0.28 10.46 -25.50
N GLU A 237 0.88 10.74 -26.10
CA GLU A 237 1.92 9.74 -26.29
C GLU A 237 2.66 9.50 -24.97
N PHE A 238 3.20 8.29 -24.81
CA PHE A 238 3.99 7.97 -23.62
C PHE A 238 5.32 8.72 -23.62
N ASP A 239 5.57 9.45 -22.53
CA ASP A 239 6.82 10.12 -22.24
C ASP A 239 7.39 9.61 -20.91
N GLN A 240 8.64 9.10 -20.97
CA GLN A 240 9.30 8.48 -19.82
C GLN A 240 9.59 9.50 -18.70
N ASP A 241 9.96 10.71 -19.04
CA ASP A 241 10.32 11.74 -18.05
C ASP A 241 9.06 12.26 -17.35
N GLU A 242 7.97 12.49 -18.09
CA GLU A 242 6.68 12.84 -17.52
C GLU A 242 6.12 11.72 -16.61
N PHE A 243 6.31 10.45 -17.00
CA PHE A 243 5.92 9.30 -16.18
C PHE A 243 6.70 9.26 -14.87
N ILE A 244 8.03 9.36 -14.91
CA ILE A 244 8.88 9.32 -13.70
C ILE A 244 8.56 10.47 -12.75
N ASN A 245 8.17 11.63 -13.28
CA ASN A 245 7.78 12.81 -12.49
C ASN A 245 6.30 12.79 -12.05
N GLY A 246 5.57 11.69 -12.23
CA GLY A 246 4.17 11.54 -11.81
C GLY A 246 3.18 12.43 -12.57
N GLN A 247 3.54 12.94 -13.74
CA GLN A 247 2.71 13.84 -14.56
C GLN A 247 1.89 13.09 -15.61
N LEU A 248 2.34 11.89 -15.99
CA LEU A 248 1.72 11.02 -16.98
C LEU A 248 1.60 9.60 -16.46
N THR A 249 0.50 8.92 -16.78
CA THR A 249 0.31 7.50 -16.51
C THR A 249 0.16 6.71 -17.80
N PRO A 250 1.00 5.69 -18.06
CA PRO A 250 0.75 4.73 -19.12
C PRO A 250 -0.47 3.88 -18.74
N VAL A 251 -1.40 3.71 -19.69
CA VAL A 251 -2.67 3.01 -19.47
C VAL A 251 -2.71 1.71 -20.26
N PHE A 252 -2.98 0.63 -19.56
CA PHE A 252 -3.16 -0.70 -20.12
C PHE A 252 -4.59 -1.17 -19.93
N PHE A 253 -5.11 -1.90 -20.91
CA PHE A 253 -6.42 -2.53 -20.86
C PHE A 253 -6.28 -4.04 -20.77
N GLY A 254 -7.11 -4.68 -19.94
CA GLY A 254 -7.06 -6.13 -19.80
C GLY A 254 -8.09 -6.73 -18.86
N THR A 255 -7.93 -8.01 -18.56
CA THR A 255 -8.70 -8.69 -17.52
C THR A 255 -7.82 -9.61 -16.68
N ALA A 256 -7.73 -9.31 -15.40
CA ALA A 256 -6.99 -10.14 -14.45
C ALA A 256 -7.59 -11.55 -14.34
N LEU A 257 -8.92 -11.69 -14.42
CA LEU A 257 -9.58 -12.98 -14.34
C LEU A 257 -9.16 -13.90 -15.50
N GLY A 258 -9.12 -13.35 -16.71
CA GLY A 258 -8.70 -14.04 -17.93
C GLY A 258 -7.18 -14.18 -18.08
N ASN A 259 -6.39 -13.65 -17.15
CA ASN A 259 -4.93 -13.57 -17.24
C ASN A 259 -4.43 -12.85 -18.50
N PHE A 260 -5.06 -11.72 -18.83
CA PHE A 260 -4.93 -11.03 -20.08
C PHE A 260 -4.41 -9.61 -19.87
N GLY A 261 -3.29 -9.24 -20.51
CA GLY A 261 -2.68 -7.92 -20.44
C GLY A 261 -1.91 -7.63 -19.14
N VAL A 262 -1.87 -8.56 -18.18
CA VAL A 262 -1.16 -8.38 -16.89
C VAL A 262 0.35 -8.51 -17.08
N ASP A 263 0.80 -9.30 -18.04
CA ASP A 263 2.19 -9.44 -18.45
C ASP A 263 2.77 -8.11 -18.95
N HIS A 264 2.04 -7.39 -19.79
CA HIS A 264 2.46 -6.07 -20.30
C HIS A 264 2.61 -5.04 -19.18
N VAL A 265 1.75 -5.10 -18.16
CA VAL A 265 1.88 -4.23 -16.98
C VAL A 265 3.15 -4.54 -16.19
N LEU A 266 3.47 -5.82 -16.01
CA LEU A 266 4.68 -6.20 -15.28
C LEU A 266 5.95 -5.84 -16.07
N ASP A 267 5.92 -6.02 -17.40
CA ASP A 267 6.99 -5.58 -18.28
C ASP A 267 7.18 -4.06 -18.21
N ALA A 268 6.09 -3.28 -18.24
CA ALA A 268 6.14 -1.83 -18.09
C ALA A 268 6.74 -1.39 -16.74
N VAL A 269 6.38 -2.06 -15.65
CA VAL A 269 6.97 -1.78 -14.34
C VAL A 269 8.48 -2.06 -14.35
N VAL A 270 8.91 -3.16 -14.98
CA VAL A 270 10.34 -3.50 -15.06
C VAL A 270 11.11 -2.50 -15.92
N ASP A 271 10.56 -2.15 -17.08
CA ASP A 271 11.28 -1.36 -18.09
C ASP A 271 11.21 0.14 -17.81
N TRP A 272 10.09 0.66 -17.26
CA TRP A 272 9.84 2.10 -17.13
C TRP A 272 9.82 2.61 -15.69
N ALA A 273 9.43 1.81 -14.71
CA ALA A 273 9.41 2.28 -13.32
C ALA A 273 10.84 2.63 -12.85
N PRO A 274 10.98 3.66 -12.01
CA PRO A 274 12.28 4.09 -11.55
C PRO A 274 13.01 2.99 -10.77
N ARG A 275 14.32 3.06 -10.79
CA ARG A 275 15.17 2.38 -9.79
C ARG A 275 14.81 2.91 -8.40
N PRO A 276 15.29 2.28 -7.33
CA PRO A 276 15.14 2.83 -5.99
C PRO A 276 15.53 4.31 -5.95
N LEU A 277 14.60 5.13 -5.48
CA LEU A 277 14.76 6.59 -5.41
C LEU A 277 15.44 7.01 -4.11
N ALA A 278 16.12 8.17 -4.15
CA ALA A 278 16.64 8.82 -2.97
C ALA A 278 15.55 9.09 -1.93
N ARG A 279 15.90 9.01 -0.64
CA ARG A 279 14.98 9.24 0.47
C ARG A 279 15.42 10.41 1.32
N VAL A 280 14.47 11.27 1.66
CA VAL A 280 14.73 12.44 2.48
C VAL A 280 14.73 12.05 3.96
N ALA A 281 15.79 12.38 4.66
CA ALA A 281 15.86 12.38 6.11
C ALA A 281 15.95 13.83 6.62
N HIS A 282 15.71 14.05 7.91
CA HIS A 282 15.82 15.38 8.51
C HIS A 282 17.21 15.99 8.31
N GLU A 283 18.23 15.15 8.33
CA GLU A 283 19.63 15.56 8.28
C GLU A 283 20.12 15.77 6.86
N ARG A 284 19.68 14.92 5.93
CA ARG A 284 20.10 14.95 4.53
C ARG A 284 19.26 14.04 3.64
N THR A 285 19.44 14.18 2.32
CA THR A 285 18.95 13.17 1.37
C THR A 285 19.93 12.00 1.32
N VAL A 286 19.39 10.79 1.29
CA VAL A 286 20.11 9.51 1.25
C VAL A 286 19.97 8.90 -0.13
N GLU A 287 21.09 8.66 -0.81
CA GLU A 287 21.11 8.05 -2.13
C GLU A 287 21.18 6.52 -2.06
N PRO A 288 20.44 5.79 -2.91
CA PRO A 288 20.38 4.33 -2.86
C PRO A 288 21.72 3.63 -3.09
N VAL A 289 22.63 4.29 -3.79
CA VAL A 289 23.96 3.75 -4.16
C VAL A 289 25.04 4.00 -3.11
N GLU A 290 24.72 4.69 -2.02
CA GLU A 290 25.65 4.90 -0.91
C GLU A 290 26.08 3.56 -0.30
N GLU A 291 27.35 3.47 0.15
CA GLU A 291 27.91 2.22 0.70
C GLU A 291 27.31 1.87 2.07
N LYS A 292 27.08 2.89 2.91
CA LYS A 292 26.55 2.68 4.27
C LYS A 292 25.08 2.29 4.26
N PHE A 293 24.78 1.28 5.04
CA PHE A 293 23.41 0.82 5.21
C PHE A 293 22.54 1.86 5.92
N SER A 294 21.34 2.05 5.40
CA SER A 294 20.24 2.72 6.10
C SER A 294 18.88 2.19 5.64
N GLY A 295 17.91 2.25 6.52
CA GLY A 295 16.54 1.85 6.23
C GLY A 295 15.57 2.31 7.30
N PHE A 296 14.28 2.34 6.96
CA PHE A 296 13.22 2.71 7.88
C PHE A 296 12.09 1.68 7.94
N VAL A 297 11.47 1.58 9.09
CA VAL A 297 10.33 0.70 9.35
C VAL A 297 9.03 1.42 8.99
N PHE A 298 8.27 0.89 8.04
CA PHE A 298 7.00 1.47 7.62
C PHE A 298 5.78 0.69 8.12
N LYS A 299 5.98 -0.56 8.55
CA LYS A 299 4.90 -1.44 8.99
C LYS A 299 5.38 -2.41 10.07
N ILE A 300 4.49 -2.74 11.01
CA ILE A 300 4.66 -3.83 11.96
C ILE A 300 3.45 -4.75 11.83
N GLN A 301 3.69 -6.05 11.84
CA GLN A 301 2.65 -7.05 11.76
C GLN A 301 2.94 -8.19 12.74
N ALA A 302 1.94 -8.53 13.59
CA ALA A 302 2.04 -9.63 14.51
C ALA A 302 1.28 -10.85 14.00
N ASN A 303 1.62 -12.00 14.57
CA ASN A 303 0.87 -13.25 14.46
C ASN A 303 0.58 -13.69 13.02
N MET A 304 1.53 -13.45 12.11
CA MET A 304 1.45 -13.96 10.73
C MET A 304 1.40 -15.51 10.70
N ASP A 305 2.05 -16.16 11.68
CA ASP A 305 1.88 -17.58 11.92
C ASP A 305 1.01 -17.77 13.18
N PRO A 306 -0.19 -18.38 13.06
CA PRO A 306 -1.07 -18.63 14.21
C PRO A 306 -0.46 -19.50 15.31
N LYS A 307 0.59 -20.28 14.99
CA LYS A 307 1.29 -21.16 15.93
C LYS A 307 2.38 -20.43 16.71
N HIS A 308 2.87 -19.31 16.21
CA HIS A 308 3.93 -18.52 16.80
C HIS A 308 3.47 -17.08 17.04
N ARG A 309 3.61 -16.58 18.27
CA ARG A 309 3.36 -15.16 18.60
C ARG A 309 4.57 -14.34 18.21
N ASP A 310 4.83 -14.23 16.92
CA ASP A 310 5.90 -13.41 16.40
C ASP A 310 5.39 -12.06 15.90
N ARG A 311 6.25 -11.08 15.94
CA ARG A 311 6.01 -9.74 15.38
C ARG A 311 7.14 -9.46 14.40
N ILE A 312 6.77 -9.00 13.22
CA ILE A 312 7.71 -8.65 12.16
C ILE A 312 7.58 -7.15 11.87
N ALA A 313 8.71 -6.47 11.90
CA ALA A 313 8.84 -5.10 11.43
C ALA A 313 9.33 -5.12 9.99
N PHE A 314 8.55 -4.55 9.08
CA PHE A 314 8.91 -4.43 7.67
C PHE A 314 9.72 -3.15 7.47
N MET A 315 10.94 -3.32 7.00
CA MET A 315 11.89 -2.25 6.77
C MET A 315 12.20 -2.10 5.29
N ARG A 316 12.07 -0.87 4.77
CA ARG A 316 12.60 -0.48 3.46
C ARG A 316 14.07 -0.15 3.58
N ILE A 317 14.91 -0.77 2.79
CA ILE A 317 16.33 -0.42 2.67
C ILE A 317 16.45 0.81 1.75
N CYS A 318 17.06 1.88 2.27
CA CYS A 318 17.24 3.14 1.56
C CYS A 318 18.62 3.28 0.91
N SER A 319 19.66 2.73 1.55
CA SER A 319 21.02 2.74 1.06
C SER A 319 21.80 1.53 1.54
N GLY A 320 22.92 1.25 0.90
CA GLY A 320 23.86 0.20 1.31
C GLY A 320 23.36 -1.21 1.04
N LYS A 321 23.97 -2.12 1.77
CA LYS A 321 23.73 -3.56 1.68
C LYS A 321 23.47 -4.12 3.08
N TYR A 322 22.40 -4.87 3.24
CA TYR A 322 22.19 -5.72 4.40
C TYR A 322 23.00 -7.00 4.23
N GLU A 323 23.72 -7.40 5.27
CA GLU A 323 24.36 -8.71 5.40
C GLU A 323 23.93 -9.35 6.72
N LYS A 324 23.67 -10.66 6.67
CA LYS A 324 23.25 -11.44 7.85
C LYS A 324 24.21 -11.27 9.01
N GLY A 325 23.66 -10.91 10.16
CA GLY A 325 24.42 -10.71 11.38
C GLY A 325 25.13 -9.38 11.50
N MET A 326 24.92 -8.43 10.56
CA MET A 326 25.51 -7.10 10.67
C MET A 326 25.00 -6.36 11.92
N LYS A 327 25.80 -5.40 12.39
CA LYS A 327 25.40 -4.47 13.45
C LYS A 327 24.81 -3.23 12.82
N MET A 328 23.67 -2.81 13.34
CA MET A 328 23.00 -1.58 12.96
C MET A 328 22.72 -0.73 14.18
N ARG A 329 22.80 0.58 14.03
CA ARG A 329 22.35 1.54 15.03
C ARG A 329 20.83 1.71 14.91
N HIS A 330 20.10 1.38 15.96
CA HIS A 330 18.70 1.73 16.12
C HIS A 330 18.63 3.19 16.60
N VAL A 331 18.35 4.11 15.68
CA VAL A 331 18.58 5.55 15.88
C VAL A 331 17.77 6.09 17.06
N ARG A 332 16.45 5.80 17.13
CA ARG A 332 15.58 6.30 18.21
C ARG A 332 16.09 5.87 19.61
N THR A 333 16.60 4.66 19.76
CA THR A 333 17.06 4.16 21.06
C THR A 333 18.54 4.47 21.33
N GLY A 334 19.27 4.90 20.31
CA GLY A 334 20.71 5.13 20.36
C GLY A 334 21.56 3.87 20.58
N LYS A 335 20.97 2.68 20.45
CA LYS A 335 21.62 1.40 20.71
C LYS A 335 22.05 0.72 19.42
N ASP A 336 23.21 0.09 19.47
CA ASP A 336 23.62 -0.83 18.43
C ASP A 336 22.97 -2.20 18.64
N VAL A 337 22.29 -2.69 17.62
CA VAL A 337 21.61 -3.97 17.61
C VAL A 337 22.22 -4.88 16.53
N ARG A 338 22.35 -6.15 16.82
CA ARG A 338 22.77 -7.14 15.83
C ARG A 338 21.53 -7.77 15.22
N ILE A 339 21.39 -7.67 13.91
CA ILE A 339 20.32 -8.32 13.17
C ILE A 339 20.81 -9.70 12.74
N GLY A 340 20.46 -10.72 13.55
CA GLY A 340 20.89 -12.10 13.30
C GLY A 340 20.26 -12.68 12.06
N ASP A 341 18.94 -12.53 11.93
CA ASP A 341 18.14 -13.08 10.85
C ASP A 341 17.15 -12.03 10.37
N ALA A 342 17.30 -11.58 9.12
CA ALA A 342 16.27 -10.87 8.38
C ALA A 342 15.50 -11.86 7.51
N LEU A 343 14.24 -11.54 7.26
CA LEU A 343 13.32 -12.36 6.50
C LEU A 343 13.01 -11.70 5.16
N THR A 344 12.93 -12.50 4.13
CA THR A 344 12.25 -12.17 2.89
C THR A 344 10.91 -12.90 2.81
N PHE A 345 10.02 -12.42 1.96
CA PHE A 345 8.65 -12.92 1.85
C PHE A 345 8.42 -13.41 0.42
N PHE A 346 8.75 -14.68 0.19
CA PHE A 346 8.50 -15.34 -1.07
C PHE A 346 7.11 -15.98 -1.05
N SER A 347 6.12 -15.27 -1.61
CA SER A 347 4.72 -15.68 -1.50
C SER A 347 4.25 -15.75 -0.02
N SER A 348 3.82 -16.91 0.46
CA SER A 348 3.43 -17.16 1.85
C SER A 348 4.56 -17.70 2.73
N GLU A 349 5.71 -18.00 2.15
CA GLU A 349 6.85 -18.58 2.86
C GLU A 349 7.84 -17.51 3.28
N ARG A 350 8.41 -17.69 4.47
CA ARG A 350 9.46 -16.85 5.02
C ARG A 350 10.78 -17.53 4.81
N GLU A 351 11.69 -16.87 4.16
CA GLU A 351 13.06 -17.36 4.00
C GLU A 351 14.03 -16.44 4.73
N GLN A 352 15.06 -17.05 5.31
CA GLN A 352 16.18 -16.31 5.88
C GLN A 352 16.98 -15.68 4.76
N LEU A 353 17.29 -14.41 4.92
CA LEU A 353 17.97 -13.60 3.94
C LEU A 353 19.45 -13.48 4.28
N GLU A 354 20.34 -13.81 3.35
CA GLU A 354 21.78 -13.63 3.52
C GLU A 354 22.20 -12.18 3.20
N GLU A 355 21.62 -11.60 2.14
CA GLU A 355 21.91 -10.25 1.71
C GLU A 355 20.70 -9.55 1.06
N ALA A 356 20.61 -8.22 1.19
CA ALA A 356 19.64 -7.38 0.52
C ALA A 356 20.22 -5.99 0.22
N TYR A 357 19.63 -5.29 -0.73
CA TYR A 357 20.15 -4.03 -1.24
C TYR A 357 19.11 -2.91 -1.15
N ALA A 358 19.53 -1.66 -1.32
CA ALA A 358 18.61 -0.54 -1.41
C ALA A 358 17.51 -0.82 -2.44
N GLY A 359 16.27 -0.59 -2.03
CA GLY A 359 15.08 -0.96 -2.79
C GLY A 359 14.35 -2.17 -2.22
N ASP A 360 15.05 -3.12 -1.60
CA ASP A 360 14.43 -4.30 -1.02
C ASP A 360 13.67 -3.96 0.27
N ILE A 361 12.68 -4.80 0.56
CA ILE A 361 11.94 -4.77 1.83
C ILE A 361 12.27 -6.05 2.58
N ILE A 362 12.73 -5.90 3.81
CA ILE A 362 13.08 -7.00 4.69
C ILE A 362 12.24 -7.00 5.96
N GLY A 363 12.01 -8.18 6.51
CA GLY A 363 11.35 -8.36 7.80
C GLY A 363 12.36 -8.53 8.93
N LEU A 364 12.20 -7.75 9.99
CA LEU A 364 12.98 -7.89 11.21
C LEU A 364 12.12 -8.47 12.33
N HIS A 365 12.64 -9.45 13.07
CA HIS A 365 11.96 -9.93 14.27
C HIS A 365 11.85 -8.81 15.32
N ASN A 366 10.63 -8.48 15.72
CA ASN A 366 10.34 -7.42 16.66
C ASN A 366 9.92 -7.99 18.02
N HIS A 367 10.79 -7.87 19.01
CA HIS A 367 10.50 -8.26 20.39
C HIS A 367 9.82 -7.14 21.21
N GLY A 368 9.18 -6.17 20.54
CA GLY A 368 8.47 -5.06 21.19
C GLY A 368 9.27 -3.78 21.32
N THR A 369 10.46 -3.70 20.71
CA THR A 369 11.33 -2.51 20.78
C THR A 369 11.28 -1.66 19.51
N ILE A 370 10.93 -2.25 18.36
CA ILE A 370 10.86 -1.59 17.07
C ILE A 370 9.47 -0.98 16.89
N GLN A 371 9.43 0.27 16.44
CA GLN A 371 8.20 1.02 16.14
C GLN A 371 8.16 1.42 14.66
N ILE A 372 6.97 1.72 14.15
CA ILE A 372 6.80 2.34 12.84
C ILE A 372 7.52 3.70 12.86
N GLY A 373 8.29 4.01 11.80
CA GLY A 373 9.13 5.19 11.70
C GLY A 373 10.57 4.99 12.21
N ASP A 374 10.87 3.90 12.91
CA ASP A 374 12.23 3.64 13.36
C ASP A 374 13.20 3.52 12.20
N THR A 375 14.34 4.17 12.37
CA THR A 375 15.47 4.10 11.45
C THR A 375 16.57 3.20 11.99
N PHE A 376 17.10 2.39 11.09
CA PHE A 376 18.31 1.61 11.30
C PHE A 376 19.39 2.07 10.34
N SER A 377 20.60 2.29 10.83
CA SER A 377 21.71 2.80 10.03
C SER A 377 23.05 2.19 10.44
N GLU A 378 24.04 2.34 9.58
CA GLU A 378 25.41 1.97 9.86
C GLU A 378 26.17 3.17 10.44
N GLY A 379 25.77 3.54 11.69
CA GLY A 379 26.46 4.54 12.51
C GLY A 379 25.99 5.99 12.36
N GLU A 380 25.14 6.33 11.39
CA GLU A 380 24.56 7.68 11.26
C GLU A 380 23.26 7.81 12.08
N ASN A 381 23.00 9.03 12.56
CA ASN A 381 21.71 9.37 13.13
C ASN A 381 20.84 9.99 12.04
N LEU A 382 20.06 9.17 11.35
CA LEU A 382 19.15 9.59 10.30
C LEU A 382 17.71 9.44 10.77
N GLY A 383 16.87 10.43 10.49
CA GLY A 383 15.42 10.37 10.70
C GLY A 383 14.70 10.49 9.36
N PHE A 384 14.26 9.37 8.76
CA PHE A 384 13.51 9.43 7.50
C PHE A 384 12.15 10.08 7.71
N THR A 385 11.79 10.98 6.78
CA THR A 385 10.58 11.79 6.83
C THR A 385 9.43 11.20 6.04
N GLY A 386 8.23 11.71 6.28
CA GLY A 386 7.05 11.45 5.46
C GLY A 386 6.31 10.14 5.75
N ILE A 387 6.54 9.50 6.91
CA ILE A 387 5.70 8.40 7.37
C ILE A 387 4.55 9.00 8.17
N PRO A 388 3.33 9.10 7.60
CA PRO A 388 2.25 9.83 8.22
C PRO A 388 1.63 9.06 9.38
N HIS A 389 1.23 9.79 10.40
CA HIS A 389 0.34 9.33 11.45
C HIS A 389 -0.82 10.32 11.55
N PHE A 390 -2.00 9.92 11.10
CA PHE A 390 -3.18 10.78 11.03
C PHE A 390 -4.01 10.69 12.30
N ALA A 391 -4.71 11.77 12.66
CA ALA A 391 -5.70 11.70 13.71
C ALA A 391 -6.88 10.82 13.28
N PRO A 392 -7.41 9.98 14.18
CA PRO A 392 -8.57 9.14 13.89
C PRO A 392 -9.83 10.00 13.75
N GLU A 393 -10.80 9.44 13.02
CA GLU A 393 -12.09 10.09 12.74
C GLU A 393 -13.21 9.58 13.64
N LEU A 394 -13.09 8.34 14.12
CA LEU A 394 -14.07 7.66 14.95
C LEU A 394 -13.46 7.28 16.29
N PHE A 395 -14.25 7.46 17.36
CA PHE A 395 -13.80 7.15 18.71
C PHE A 395 -14.81 6.28 19.44
N ARG A 396 -14.31 5.29 20.19
CA ARG A 396 -15.11 4.40 21.03
C ARG A 396 -14.41 4.15 22.36
N ARG A 397 -15.18 4.07 23.44
CA ARG A 397 -14.69 3.60 24.72
C ARG A 397 -14.73 2.08 24.75
N VAL A 398 -13.63 1.47 25.21
CA VAL A 398 -13.56 0.01 25.37
C VAL A 398 -14.16 -0.39 26.71
N ARG A 399 -15.08 -1.34 26.69
CA ARG A 399 -15.64 -1.98 27.88
C ARG A 399 -15.23 -3.45 27.91
N LEU A 400 -14.51 -3.80 28.94
CA LEU A 400 -14.09 -5.16 29.20
C LEU A 400 -15.26 -5.98 29.76
N LYS A 401 -15.54 -7.15 29.16
CA LYS A 401 -16.59 -8.05 29.68
C LYS A 401 -16.18 -8.79 30.95
N ASP A 402 -14.91 -9.19 31.04
CA ASP A 402 -14.34 -9.90 32.18
C ASP A 402 -13.28 -9.04 32.88
N PRO A 403 -13.57 -8.43 34.04
CA PRO A 403 -12.64 -7.55 34.76
C PRO A 403 -11.26 -8.16 35.05
N LEU A 404 -11.17 -9.49 35.18
CA LEU A 404 -9.91 -10.20 35.46
C LEU A 404 -8.92 -10.14 34.31
N LYS A 405 -9.38 -9.80 33.09
CA LYS A 405 -8.55 -9.74 31.89
C LYS A 405 -8.08 -8.32 31.54
N SER A 406 -8.14 -7.39 32.49
CA SER A 406 -7.76 -5.98 32.27
C SER A 406 -6.31 -5.82 31.77
N LYS A 407 -5.38 -6.60 32.32
CA LYS A 407 -3.97 -6.58 31.90
C LYS A 407 -3.79 -7.07 30.47
N GLN A 408 -4.47 -8.16 30.11
CA GLN A 408 -4.45 -8.73 28.75
C GLN A 408 -5.07 -7.77 27.74
N LEU A 409 -6.19 -7.12 28.10
CA LEU A 409 -6.82 -6.10 27.26
C LEU A 409 -5.84 -4.96 26.96
N ARG A 410 -5.25 -4.38 28.00
CA ARG A 410 -4.31 -3.27 27.84
C ARG A 410 -3.11 -3.65 26.99
N GLN A 411 -2.54 -4.83 27.24
CA GLN A 411 -1.43 -5.36 26.44
C GLN A 411 -1.82 -5.59 24.98
N GLY A 412 -3.00 -6.20 24.73
CA GLY A 412 -3.47 -6.46 23.38
C GLY A 412 -3.72 -5.16 22.61
N LEU A 413 -4.39 -4.19 23.22
CA LEU A 413 -4.65 -2.90 22.59
C LEU A 413 -3.38 -2.10 22.33
N GLN A 414 -2.42 -2.13 23.27
CA GLN A 414 -1.12 -1.48 23.06
C GLN A 414 -0.38 -2.10 21.87
N GLN A 415 -0.35 -3.42 21.76
CA GLN A 415 0.31 -4.11 20.66
C GLN A 415 -0.38 -3.86 19.31
N LEU A 416 -1.72 -3.86 19.28
CA LEU A 416 -2.49 -3.53 18.08
C LEU A 416 -2.29 -2.07 17.64
N ALA A 417 -2.10 -1.15 18.60
CA ALA A 417 -1.76 0.23 18.29
C ALA A 417 -0.33 0.36 17.71
N GLU A 418 0.63 -0.37 18.26
CA GLU A 418 2.00 -0.40 17.73
C GLU A 418 2.10 -0.97 16.31
N GLU A 419 1.18 -1.86 15.94
CA GLU A 419 1.02 -2.36 14.57
C GLU A 419 0.31 -1.36 13.64
N GLY A 420 -0.30 -0.30 14.21
CA GLY A 420 -1.11 0.66 13.46
C GLY A 420 -2.50 0.14 13.05
N ALA A 421 -2.98 -0.96 13.65
CA ALA A 421 -4.31 -1.49 13.41
C ALA A 421 -5.42 -0.59 13.98
N THR A 422 -5.09 0.19 15.00
CA THR A 422 -5.97 1.17 15.67
C THR A 422 -5.09 2.18 16.41
N GLN A 423 -5.70 3.25 16.90
CA GLN A 423 -5.03 4.17 17.82
C GLN A 423 -5.65 4.03 19.22
N VAL A 424 -4.81 4.10 20.24
CA VAL A 424 -5.23 3.93 21.63
C VAL A 424 -4.89 5.19 22.42
N PHE A 425 -5.85 5.67 23.20
CA PHE A 425 -5.70 6.84 24.05
C PHE A 425 -6.05 6.49 25.49
N PHE A 426 -5.22 6.92 26.41
CA PHE A 426 -5.38 6.75 27.85
C PHE A 426 -5.64 8.12 28.49
N PRO A 427 -6.92 8.47 28.82
CA PRO A 427 -7.25 9.74 29.45
C PRO A 427 -6.50 9.94 30.78
N LEU A 428 -6.06 11.18 31.07
CA LEU A 428 -5.31 11.46 32.27
C LEU A 428 -6.16 11.39 33.54
N ARG A 429 -7.47 11.63 33.45
CA ARG A 429 -8.40 11.69 34.60
C ARG A 429 -9.22 10.43 34.81
N SER A 430 -9.16 9.46 33.93
CA SER A 430 -9.92 8.23 34.09
C SER A 430 -9.07 6.99 33.72
N ASN A 431 -9.54 5.82 34.15
CA ASN A 431 -8.94 4.55 33.74
C ASN A 431 -9.57 3.98 32.46
N ASP A 432 -10.33 4.80 31.76
CA ASP A 432 -10.92 4.40 30.48
C ASP A 432 -9.84 4.15 29.43
N ILE A 433 -10.15 3.33 28.47
CA ILE A 433 -9.36 3.15 27.26
C ILE A 433 -10.22 3.59 26.08
N ILE A 434 -9.72 4.54 25.31
CA ILE A 434 -10.41 5.05 24.12
C ILE A 434 -9.66 4.54 22.89
N LEU A 435 -10.40 3.95 21.97
CA LEU A 435 -9.88 3.61 20.64
C LEU A 435 -10.25 4.68 19.64
N GLY A 436 -9.28 5.00 18.78
CA GLY A 436 -9.48 5.82 17.60
C GLY A 436 -9.28 4.99 16.33
N ALA A 437 -10.15 5.19 15.35
CA ALA A 437 -10.13 4.50 14.07
C ALA A 437 -10.46 5.46 12.93
N VAL A 438 -10.03 5.12 11.72
CA VAL A 438 -10.43 5.84 10.50
C VAL A 438 -11.83 5.37 10.08
N GLY A 439 -12.10 4.07 10.20
CA GLY A 439 -13.37 3.49 9.81
C GLY A 439 -13.93 2.46 10.80
N VAL A 440 -15.21 2.13 10.62
CA VAL A 440 -15.95 1.25 11.56
C VAL A 440 -15.40 -0.17 11.58
N LEU A 441 -14.96 -0.69 10.43
CA LEU A 441 -14.43 -2.06 10.34
C LEU A 441 -13.17 -2.28 11.18
N GLN A 442 -12.39 -1.23 11.45
CA GLN A 442 -11.23 -1.36 12.33
C GLN A 442 -11.61 -1.79 13.74
N PHE A 443 -12.74 -1.32 14.28
CA PHE A 443 -13.23 -1.78 15.59
C PHE A 443 -13.57 -3.26 15.59
N ASP A 444 -14.21 -3.77 14.51
CA ASP A 444 -14.53 -5.19 14.36
C ASP A 444 -13.25 -6.03 14.28
N VAL A 445 -12.27 -5.58 13.52
CA VAL A 445 -10.96 -6.24 13.41
C VAL A 445 -10.26 -6.31 14.76
N VAL A 446 -10.23 -5.20 15.49
CA VAL A 446 -9.61 -5.14 16.83
C VAL A 446 -10.34 -6.08 17.80
N ALA A 447 -11.68 -6.10 17.81
CA ALA A 447 -12.45 -7.00 18.66
C ALA A 447 -12.19 -8.48 18.36
N SER A 448 -12.16 -8.85 17.06
CA SER A 448 -11.85 -10.21 16.61
C SER A 448 -10.43 -10.62 17.03
N ARG A 449 -9.43 -9.77 16.77
CA ARG A 449 -8.04 -10.04 17.14
C ARG A 449 -7.84 -10.14 18.66
N LEU A 450 -8.49 -9.28 19.45
CA LEU A 450 -8.45 -9.38 20.91
C LEU A 450 -9.02 -10.72 21.39
N LYS A 451 -10.12 -11.18 20.79
CA LYS A 451 -10.72 -12.46 21.13
C LYS A 451 -9.85 -13.64 20.72
N GLU A 452 -9.35 -13.64 19.51
CA GLU A 452 -8.61 -14.77 18.94
C GLU A 452 -7.18 -14.86 19.49
N GLU A 453 -6.46 -13.74 19.56
CA GLU A 453 -5.04 -13.70 19.92
C GLU A 453 -4.83 -13.56 21.43
N TYR A 454 -5.62 -12.72 22.10
CA TYR A 454 -5.44 -12.39 23.52
C TYR A 454 -6.46 -13.04 24.43
N LYS A 455 -7.47 -13.75 23.87
CA LYS A 455 -8.57 -14.38 24.61
C LYS A 455 -9.37 -13.39 25.46
N VAL A 456 -9.54 -12.17 24.95
CA VAL A 456 -10.25 -11.07 25.61
C VAL A 456 -11.46 -10.68 24.80
N GLU A 457 -12.62 -10.63 25.42
CA GLU A 457 -13.83 -10.08 24.82
C GLU A 457 -14.10 -8.68 25.37
N CYS A 458 -14.35 -7.76 24.47
CA CYS A 458 -14.72 -6.38 24.81
C CYS A 458 -16.00 -5.96 24.07
N ALA A 459 -16.57 -4.85 24.50
CA ALA A 459 -17.64 -4.12 23.83
C ALA A 459 -17.21 -2.67 23.65
N TYR A 460 -17.88 -1.97 22.74
CA TYR A 460 -17.61 -0.57 22.47
C TYR A 460 -18.80 0.29 22.83
N GLU A 461 -18.50 1.41 23.50
CA GLU A 461 -19.48 2.43 23.82
C GLU A 461 -19.16 3.72 23.04
N PRO A 462 -20.18 4.41 22.50
CA PRO A 462 -19.99 5.72 21.90
C PRO A 462 -19.52 6.73 22.95
N ILE A 463 -18.68 7.67 22.53
CA ILE A 463 -18.21 8.78 23.36
C ILE A 463 -18.27 10.10 22.60
N THR A 464 -18.31 11.19 23.35
CA THR A 464 -18.30 12.54 22.78
C THR A 464 -16.84 12.99 22.57
N VAL A 465 -16.22 12.50 21.52
CA VAL A 465 -14.94 12.95 21.00
C VAL A 465 -15.09 13.10 19.49
N TRP A 466 -14.81 14.31 19.02
CA TRP A 466 -14.89 14.63 17.58
C TRP A 466 -13.54 14.42 16.89
N SER A 467 -12.43 14.76 17.55
CA SER A 467 -11.10 14.60 16.95
C SER A 467 -10.01 14.57 18.02
N ALA A 468 -8.86 14.01 17.67
CA ALA A 468 -7.63 14.06 18.46
C ALA A 468 -6.64 15.07 17.86
N ARG A 469 -5.87 15.73 18.70
CA ARG A 469 -4.79 16.65 18.32
C ARG A 469 -3.57 16.40 19.17
N TRP A 470 -2.43 16.16 18.55
CA TRP A 470 -1.15 16.15 19.27
C TRP A 470 -0.76 17.55 19.61
N ILE A 471 -0.39 17.77 20.86
CA ILE A 471 -0.14 19.09 21.40
C ILE A 471 1.32 19.28 21.75
N SER A 472 1.83 20.47 21.45
CA SER A 472 3.18 20.90 21.82
C SER A 472 3.19 22.40 22.11
N CYS A 473 4.09 22.84 23.00
CA CYS A 473 4.31 24.23 23.29
C CYS A 473 5.79 24.45 23.59
N ASP A 474 6.35 25.53 23.07
CA ASP A 474 7.76 25.87 23.27
C ASP A 474 8.00 26.47 24.65
N ASP A 475 6.96 27.08 25.26
CA ASP A 475 6.99 27.64 26.63
C ASP A 475 6.47 26.63 27.67
N LYS A 476 7.37 26.12 28.49
CA LYS A 476 7.05 25.09 29.50
C LYS A 476 6.02 25.58 30.54
N LYS A 477 6.06 26.83 30.96
CA LYS A 477 5.12 27.36 31.99
C LYS A 477 3.70 27.47 31.43
N LYS A 478 3.57 27.98 30.21
CA LYS A 478 2.28 28.02 29.51
C LYS A 478 1.75 26.63 29.21
N PHE A 479 2.64 25.69 28.91
CA PHE A 479 2.24 24.32 28.67
C PHE A 479 1.69 23.65 29.94
N GLU A 480 2.37 23.80 31.09
CA GLU A 480 1.88 23.29 32.38
C GLU A 480 0.54 23.92 32.77
N GLU A 481 0.36 25.24 32.52
CA GLU A 481 -0.92 25.92 32.76
C GLU A 481 -2.03 25.37 31.88
N PHE A 482 -1.73 25.10 30.59
CA PHE A 482 -2.65 24.48 29.66
C PHE A 482 -3.03 23.05 30.13
N GLU A 483 -2.06 22.22 30.47
CA GLU A 483 -2.29 20.85 30.95
C GLU A 483 -3.22 20.83 32.17
N ASN A 484 -3.01 21.72 33.14
CA ASN A 484 -3.85 21.79 34.33
C ASN A 484 -5.30 22.20 34.00
N LYS A 485 -5.50 23.13 33.06
CA LYS A 485 -6.84 23.63 32.69
C LYS A 485 -7.58 22.71 31.73
N ALA A 486 -6.87 21.97 30.88
CA ALA A 486 -7.43 21.12 29.84
C ALA A 486 -7.46 19.63 30.22
N VAL A 487 -7.04 19.27 31.44
CA VAL A 487 -6.78 17.89 31.88
C VAL A 487 -7.95 16.90 31.65
N GLU A 488 -9.20 17.38 31.64
CA GLU A 488 -10.39 16.57 31.38
C GLU A 488 -10.42 16.00 29.95
N ASN A 489 -9.81 16.72 29.01
CA ASN A 489 -9.74 16.33 27.59
C ASN A 489 -8.34 15.87 27.16
N LEU A 490 -7.42 15.70 28.11
CA LEU A 490 -6.08 15.23 27.83
C LEU A 490 -5.98 13.70 27.98
N ALA A 491 -5.28 13.10 27.04
CA ALA A 491 -4.94 11.70 27.05
C ALA A 491 -3.50 11.50 26.56
N VAL A 492 -2.91 10.35 26.89
CA VAL A 492 -1.65 9.91 26.31
C VAL A 492 -1.98 8.85 25.25
N ASP A 493 -1.41 9.00 24.05
CA ASP A 493 -1.57 7.99 23.00
C ASP A 493 -0.74 6.73 23.27
N GLY A 494 -0.94 5.69 22.46
CA GLY A 494 -0.18 4.44 22.56
C GLY A 494 1.34 4.60 22.40
N GLY A 495 1.82 5.68 21.81
CA GLY A 495 3.23 6.04 21.66
C GLY A 495 3.79 6.90 22.79
N GLY A 496 2.97 7.26 23.79
CA GLY A 496 3.38 8.11 24.92
C GLY A 496 3.27 9.61 24.67
N HIS A 497 2.61 10.06 23.61
CA HIS A 497 2.48 11.47 23.27
C HIS A 497 1.20 12.06 23.86
N LEU A 498 1.34 13.27 24.39
CA LEU A 498 0.20 14.00 24.93
C LEU A 498 -0.73 14.47 23.80
N THR A 499 -2.02 14.19 23.98
CA THR A 499 -3.04 14.41 22.97
C THR A 499 -4.26 15.07 23.59
N TYR A 500 -4.82 16.07 22.90
CA TYR A 500 -6.08 16.71 23.24
C TYR A 500 -7.21 16.02 22.48
N LEU A 501 -8.15 15.43 23.22
CA LEU A 501 -9.36 14.79 22.67
C LEU A 501 -10.48 15.83 22.65
N ALA A 502 -10.67 16.49 21.51
CA ALA A 502 -11.65 17.55 21.35
C ALA A 502 -13.08 16.98 21.33
N PRO A 503 -13.99 17.41 22.24
CA PRO A 503 -15.37 16.92 22.24
C PRO A 503 -16.16 17.36 20.99
N THR A 504 -15.91 18.57 20.49
CA THR A 504 -16.56 19.15 19.31
C THR A 504 -15.59 20.00 18.51
N ARG A 505 -15.93 20.30 17.26
CA ARG A 505 -15.18 21.22 16.41
C ARG A 505 -15.10 22.62 17.01
N VAL A 506 -16.21 23.11 17.59
CA VAL A 506 -16.27 24.42 18.22
C VAL A 506 -15.35 24.49 19.45
N ASN A 507 -15.34 23.42 20.26
CA ASN A 507 -14.45 23.34 21.41
C ASN A 507 -12.99 23.42 20.99
N LEU A 508 -12.58 22.72 19.92
CA LEU A 508 -11.21 22.79 19.42
C LEU A 508 -10.84 24.21 18.98
N ALA A 509 -11.69 24.85 18.18
CA ALA A 509 -11.44 26.22 17.72
C ALA A 509 -11.29 27.23 18.90
N LEU A 510 -12.14 27.10 19.91
CA LEU A 510 -12.03 27.92 21.12
C LEU A 510 -10.73 27.66 21.90
N MET A 511 -10.26 26.43 21.93
CA MET A 511 -9.00 26.08 22.60
C MET A 511 -7.79 26.63 21.84
N GLU A 512 -7.79 26.53 20.50
CA GLU A 512 -6.76 27.11 19.64
C GLU A 512 -6.68 28.64 19.79
N GLU A 513 -7.83 29.34 19.86
CA GLU A 513 -7.91 30.79 20.09
C GLU A 513 -7.42 31.14 21.50
N ARG A 514 -7.82 30.40 22.52
CA ARG A 514 -7.47 30.68 23.93
C ARG A 514 -6.00 30.41 24.23
N TRP A 515 -5.39 29.47 23.52
CA TRP A 515 -4.02 29.00 23.74
C TRP A 515 -3.17 29.12 22.46
N PRO A 516 -2.90 30.33 21.97
CA PRO A 516 -2.22 30.54 20.70
C PRO A 516 -0.76 30.01 20.68
N ASP A 517 -0.15 29.86 21.87
CA ASP A 517 1.20 29.32 22.02
C ASP A 517 1.23 27.77 22.00
N VAL A 518 0.08 27.10 22.15
CA VAL A 518 -0.06 25.65 22.09
C VAL A 518 -0.42 25.25 20.66
N LYS A 519 0.40 24.41 20.07
CA LYS A 519 0.18 23.88 18.71
C LYS A 519 -0.70 22.64 18.78
N PHE A 520 -1.83 22.64 18.07
CA PHE A 520 -2.75 21.50 17.94
C PHE A 520 -2.61 20.89 16.55
N ARG A 521 -1.93 19.74 16.45
CA ARG A 521 -1.62 19.12 15.16
C ARG A 521 -2.55 17.96 14.87
N ALA A 522 -3.12 17.92 13.65
CA ALA A 522 -3.95 16.82 13.18
C ALA A 522 -3.11 15.62 12.71
N THR A 523 -1.84 15.85 12.43
CA THR A 523 -0.89 14.82 11.98
C THR A 523 0.41 14.96 12.76
N ARG A 524 1.10 13.85 12.92
CA ARG A 524 2.50 13.83 13.34
C ARG A 524 3.29 12.88 12.44
N GLU A 525 4.56 13.07 12.35
CA GLU A 525 5.44 12.06 11.78
C GLU A 525 5.83 11.03 12.84
N HIS A 526 6.07 9.81 12.43
CA HIS A 526 6.71 8.80 13.25
C HIS A 526 8.20 9.15 13.34
N HIS A 527 8.68 9.40 14.55
CA HIS A 527 10.08 9.71 14.84
C HIS A 527 10.73 8.56 15.58
#